data_13e891f30233a7776a19d9d3681626ee
#
_entry.id   13e891f30233a7776a19d9d3681626ee
#
_cell.length_a   1.000
_cell.length_b   1.000
_cell.length_c   1.000
_cell.angle_alpha   90.00
_cell.angle_beta   90.00
_cell.angle_gamma   90.00
#
_symmetry.space_group_name_H-M   'P 1'
#
loop_
_entity.id
_entity.type
_entity.pdbx_description
1 polymer ?
#
loop_
_entity_poly.entity_id
_entity_poly.type
_entity_poly.pdbx_seq_one_letter_code
_entity_poly.pdbx_strand_id
1 'polypeptide(L)'
;MVKIISDSTCDLSPELIAKYDIDILPLHILLGEDEYEDGRNITPQQIYDWSDTHKTTPKTSAPSLAEAIDLFRPYIEEKREIVCFSISGSMSTSGNVMRLAAEELEASDLVTVVDSANLSTGIGLLVIEAAIMAEKGQSAAEIAATIASLKPNIRASFVVDTLTYLYRGGRCNAVSAMAGGVLRLHPKIVVENGAMDASKKYRGKINSVIMSYVKDMEEDLKSARPERVFITHSGCDRTTVDAVRSYLESLGIFHEILETRAGGVVSSHCGPGTLGVLFIAK
;
A
#
# COMPACT_ATOMS: atom_id res chain seq x y z
N MET A 1 10.09 -22.99 -7.29
CA MET A 1 10.00 -21.90 -6.29
C MET A 1 8.71 -21.16 -6.54
N VAL A 2 7.91 -20.89 -5.51
CA VAL A 2 6.64 -20.13 -5.60
C VAL A 2 6.91 -18.74 -6.16
N LYS A 3 6.05 -18.28 -7.10
CA LYS A 3 6.12 -16.91 -7.61
C LYS A 3 5.27 -15.99 -6.73
N ILE A 4 5.85 -14.86 -6.34
CA ILE A 4 5.15 -13.83 -5.57
C ILE A 4 4.74 -12.70 -6.52
N ILE A 5 3.46 -12.37 -6.49
CA ILE A 5 2.86 -11.29 -7.29
C ILE A 5 2.12 -10.36 -6.34
N SER A 6 2.13 -9.06 -6.62
CA SER A 6 1.28 -8.10 -5.89
C SER A 6 0.61 -7.16 -6.88
N ASP A 7 -0.53 -6.62 -6.53
CA ASP A 7 -1.01 -5.46 -7.25
C ASP A 7 -0.13 -4.22 -6.95
N SER A 8 -0.22 -3.19 -7.79
CA SER A 8 0.67 -2.02 -7.73
C SER A 8 0.54 -1.21 -6.43
N THR A 9 -0.56 -1.40 -5.70
CA THR A 9 -0.80 -0.65 -4.46
C THR A 9 0.05 -1.10 -3.28
N CYS A 10 0.95 -2.09 -3.46
CA CYS A 10 1.92 -2.48 -2.41
C CYS A 10 2.99 -1.41 -2.14
N ASP A 11 3.14 -0.44 -3.04
CA ASP A 11 4.08 0.70 -2.93
C ASP A 11 5.53 0.30 -2.62
N LEU A 12 5.95 -0.90 -3.01
CA LEU A 12 7.35 -1.32 -2.93
C LEU A 12 8.19 -0.58 -3.97
N SER A 13 9.40 -0.18 -3.57
CA SER A 13 10.30 0.46 -4.52
C SER A 13 10.79 -0.52 -5.60
N PRO A 14 11.21 -0.02 -6.79
CA PRO A 14 11.75 -0.87 -7.83
C PRO A 14 12.92 -1.76 -7.37
N GLU A 15 13.75 -1.27 -6.44
CA GLU A 15 14.87 -2.01 -5.87
C GLU A 15 14.38 -3.19 -5.01
N LEU A 16 13.32 -2.99 -4.23
CA LEU A 16 12.71 -4.06 -3.42
C LEU A 16 12.00 -5.09 -4.30
N ILE A 17 11.28 -4.63 -5.32
CA ILE A 17 10.63 -5.49 -6.31
C ILE A 17 11.66 -6.38 -6.99
N ALA A 18 12.77 -5.80 -7.46
CA ALA A 18 13.85 -6.55 -8.10
C ALA A 18 14.58 -7.48 -7.11
N LYS A 19 14.87 -7.00 -5.89
CA LYS A 19 15.57 -7.77 -4.84
C LYS A 19 14.84 -9.07 -4.50
N TYR A 20 13.50 -9.02 -4.45
CA TYR A 20 12.67 -10.15 -4.02
C TYR A 20 11.95 -10.88 -5.16
N ASP A 21 12.32 -10.62 -6.41
CA ASP A 21 11.69 -11.22 -7.61
C ASP A 21 10.15 -11.15 -7.58
N ILE A 22 9.61 -9.97 -7.31
CA ILE A 22 8.17 -9.74 -7.22
C ILE A 22 7.66 -9.24 -8.57
N ASP A 23 6.55 -9.77 -9.06
CA ASP A 23 5.86 -9.20 -10.22
C ASP A 23 4.71 -8.31 -9.76
N ILE A 24 4.47 -7.26 -10.54
CA ILE A 24 3.44 -6.27 -10.25
C ILE A 24 2.32 -6.30 -11.29
N LEU A 25 1.09 -6.49 -10.82
CA LEU A 25 -0.14 -6.31 -11.59
C LEU A 25 -0.61 -4.87 -11.41
N PRO A 26 -0.52 -3.99 -12.43
CA PRO A 26 -0.86 -2.59 -12.26
C PRO A 26 -2.36 -2.38 -12.14
N LEU A 27 -2.77 -1.49 -11.23
CA LEU A 27 -4.10 -0.89 -11.25
C LEU A 27 -4.09 0.28 -12.24
N HIS A 28 -5.28 0.78 -12.58
CA HIS A 28 -5.43 1.85 -13.56
C HIS A 28 -5.81 3.17 -12.89
N ILE A 29 -5.38 4.26 -13.53
CA ILE A 29 -5.63 5.64 -13.11
C ILE A 29 -6.24 6.38 -14.30
N LEU A 30 -7.40 6.99 -14.10
CA LEU A 30 -8.11 7.74 -15.11
C LEU A 30 -7.99 9.24 -14.83
N LEU A 31 -7.39 9.97 -15.77
CA LEU A 31 -7.30 11.42 -15.79
C LEU A 31 -8.27 11.98 -16.84
N GLY A 32 -9.51 12.19 -16.45
CA GLY A 32 -10.58 12.50 -17.40
C GLY A 32 -10.95 11.28 -18.25
N GLU A 33 -10.67 11.31 -19.55
CA GLU A 33 -10.88 10.20 -20.49
C GLU A 33 -9.63 9.36 -20.73
N ASP A 34 -8.46 9.84 -20.30
CA ASP A 34 -7.18 9.16 -20.49
C ASP A 34 -6.94 8.13 -19.38
N GLU A 35 -6.52 6.93 -19.76
CA GLU A 35 -6.23 5.83 -18.86
C GLU A 35 -4.74 5.52 -18.80
N TYR A 36 -4.25 5.29 -17.59
CA TYR A 36 -2.85 5.03 -17.28
C TYR A 36 -2.70 3.82 -16.37
N GLU A 37 -1.57 3.14 -16.47
CA GLU A 37 -1.16 2.03 -15.60
C GLU A 37 -0.27 2.53 -14.45
N ASP A 38 -0.65 2.23 -13.23
CA ASP A 38 0.08 2.63 -12.02
C ASP A 38 1.50 2.05 -12.00
N GLY A 39 2.48 2.91 -11.80
CA GLY A 39 3.90 2.56 -11.75
C GLY A 39 4.55 2.31 -13.13
N ARG A 40 3.81 2.41 -14.24
CA ARG A 40 4.34 2.19 -15.60
C ARG A 40 4.45 3.45 -16.43
N ASN A 41 3.34 4.16 -16.62
CA ASN A 41 3.27 5.26 -17.58
C ASN A 41 2.72 6.57 -17.01
N ILE A 42 2.60 6.66 -15.70
CA ILE A 42 2.20 7.87 -14.98
C ILE A 42 2.96 8.00 -13.65
N THR A 43 3.23 9.23 -13.26
CA THR A 43 3.87 9.57 -11.98
C THR A 43 2.89 10.27 -11.04
N PRO A 44 3.07 10.17 -9.72
CA PRO A 44 2.26 10.92 -8.75
C PRO A 44 2.28 12.44 -8.99
N GLN A 45 3.38 13.00 -9.48
CA GLN A 45 3.45 14.43 -9.78
C GLN A 45 2.51 14.83 -10.92
N GLN A 46 2.47 14.06 -12.01
CA GLN A 46 1.53 14.29 -13.11
C GLN A 46 0.07 14.23 -12.64
N ILE A 47 -0.23 13.32 -11.71
CA ILE A 47 -1.57 13.21 -11.07
C ILE A 47 -1.91 14.48 -10.30
N TYR A 48 -0.98 15.02 -9.51
CA TYR A 48 -1.20 16.24 -8.75
C TYR A 48 -1.36 17.46 -9.65
N ASP A 49 -0.49 17.61 -10.66
CA ASP A 49 -0.55 18.72 -11.63
C ASP A 49 -1.88 18.71 -12.40
N TRP A 50 -2.34 17.52 -12.80
CA TRP A 50 -3.64 17.35 -13.44
C TRP A 50 -4.79 17.73 -12.50
N SER A 51 -4.74 17.24 -11.24
CA SER A 51 -5.75 17.52 -10.24
C SER A 51 -5.85 19.01 -9.90
N ASP A 52 -4.71 19.69 -9.83
CA ASP A 52 -4.64 21.13 -9.57
C ASP A 52 -5.17 21.95 -10.74
N THR A 53 -4.92 21.51 -11.96
CA THR A 53 -5.42 22.17 -13.18
C THR A 53 -6.93 22.03 -13.31
N HIS A 54 -7.45 20.80 -13.12
CA HIS A 54 -8.87 20.48 -13.36
C HIS A 54 -9.76 20.64 -12.11
N LYS A 55 -9.17 20.95 -10.95
CA LYS A 55 -9.87 21.09 -9.65
C LYS A 55 -10.71 19.87 -9.26
N THR A 56 -10.25 18.69 -9.68
CA THR A 56 -10.86 17.39 -9.39
C THR A 56 -9.77 16.37 -9.04
N THR A 57 -10.16 15.19 -8.63
CA THR A 57 -9.21 14.09 -8.35
C THR A 57 -9.37 12.99 -9.38
N PRO A 58 -8.30 12.23 -9.68
CA PRO A 58 -8.38 11.08 -10.58
C PRO A 58 -9.40 10.05 -10.08
N LYS A 59 -9.81 9.19 -11.00
CA LYS A 59 -10.47 7.92 -10.64
C LYS A 59 -9.47 6.79 -10.77
N THR A 60 -9.70 5.70 -10.05
CA THR A 60 -8.88 4.49 -10.14
C THR A 60 -9.76 3.29 -10.38
N SER A 61 -9.24 2.29 -11.08
CA SER A 61 -9.91 1.01 -11.31
C SER A 61 -8.98 -0.17 -11.02
N ALA A 62 -9.57 -1.33 -10.77
CA ALA A 62 -8.85 -2.59 -10.68
C ALA A 62 -8.18 -2.92 -12.03
N PRO A 63 -7.20 -3.85 -12.06
CA PRO A 63 -6.65 -4.38 -13.31
C PRO A 63 -7.74 -5.00 -14.17
N SER A 64 -7.51 -5.12 -15.46
CA SER A 64 -8.38 -5.90 -16.33
C SER A 64 -8.14 -7.40 -16.13
N LEU A 65 -9.15 -8.22 -16.46
CA LEU A 65 -9.03 -9.67 -16.41
C LEU A 65 -7.93 -10.16 -17.38
N ALA A 66 -7.81 -9.56 -18.55
CA ALA A 66 -6.80 -9.91 -19.55
C ALA A 66 -5.37 -9.72 -19.04
N GLU A 67 -5.10 -8.59 -18.38
CA GLU A 67 -3.77 -8.31 -17.80
C GLU A 67 -3.39 -9.32 -16.70
N ALA A 68 -4.35 -9.70 -15.86
CA ALA A 68 -4.11 -10.70 -14.83
C ALA A 68 -3.85 -12.10 -15.44
N ILE A 69 -4.60 -12.48 -16.49
CA ILE A 69 -4.40 -13.71 -17.25
C ILE A 69 -3.01 -13.73 -17.89
N ASP A 70 -2.64 -12.65 -18.58
CA ASP A 70 -1.36 -12.57 -19.28
C ASP A 70 -0.17 -12.62 -18.29
N LEU A 71 -0.34 -12.04 -17.10
CA LEU A 71 0.68 -12.10 -16.06
C LEU A 71 0.84 -13.50 -15.45
N PHE A 72 -0.26 -14.23 -15.24
CA PHE A 72 -0.22 -15.55 -14.61
C PHE A 72 0.17 -16.67 -15.56
N ARG A 73 -0.21 -16.58 -16.85
CA ARG A 73 -0.06 -17.62 -17.86
C ARG A 73 1.35 -18.25 -17.91
N PRO A 74 2.45 -17.49 -17.98
CA PRO A 74 3.79 -18.09 -18.07
C PRO A 74 4.12 -19.02 -16.88
N TYR A 75 3.71 -18.63 -15.68
CA TYR A 75 3.96 -19.42 -14.46
C TYR A 75 3.09 -20.68 -14.40
N ILE A 76 1.86 -20.58 -14.87
CA ILE A 76 0.92 -21.72 -14.92
C ILE A 76 1.37 -22.74 -15.96
N GLU A 77 1.85 -22.31 -17.13
CA GLU A 77 2.43 -23.19 -18.15
C GLU A 77 3.68 -23.94 -17.64
N GLU A 78 4.46 -23.30 -16.75
CA GLU A 78 5.58 -23.92 -16.04
C GLU A 78 5.14 -24.79 -14.84
N LYS A 79 3.85 -24.90 -14.54
CA LYS A 79 3.27 -25.55 -13.34
C LYS A 79 3.86 -24.98 -12.04
N ARG A 80 4.14 -23.70 -12.03
CA ARG A 80 4.68 -22.97 -10.90
C ARG A 80 3.55 -22.40 -10.05
N GLU A 81 3.57 -22.67 -8.75
CA GLU A 81 2.61 -22.06 -7.81
C GLU A 81 2.81 -20.53 -7.73
N ILE A 82 1.70 -19.83 -7.60
CA ILE A 82 1.63 -18.37 -7.44
C ILE A 82 0.98 -18.04 -6.10
N VAL A 83 1.58 -17.14 -5.33
CA VAL A 83 0.90 -16.43 -4.23
C VAL A 83 0.81 -14.97 -4.62
N CYS A 84 -0.41 -14.48 -4.84
CA CYS A 84 -0.65 -13.09 -5.26
C CYS A 84 -1.41 -12.30 -4.20
N PHE A 85 -1.02 -11.03 -4.05
CA PHE A 85 -1.52 -10.12 -3.03
C PHE A 85 -2.32 -9.00 -3.68
N SER A 86 -3.48 -8.70 -3.09
CA SER A 86 -4.27 -7.54 -3.46
C SER A 86 -4.42 -6.55 -2.32
N ILE A 87 -4.68 -5.29 -2.66
CA ILE A 87 -5.26 -4.32 -1.75
C ILE A 87 -6.54 -4.89 -1.12
N SER A 88 -6.90 -4.40 0.06
CA SER A 88 -8.13 -4.79 0.73
C SER A 88 -9.34 -4.82 -0.20
N GLY A 89 -10.10 -5.91 -0.14
CA GLY A 89 -11.35 -6.09 -0.89
C GLY A 89 -12.44 -5.07 -0.55
N SER A 90 -12.32 -4.35 0.56
CA SER A 90 -13.20 -3.21 0.88
C SER A 90 -12.86 -1.95 0.09
N MET A 91 -11.66 -1.87 -0.52
CA MET A 91 -11.16 -0.70 -1.23
C MET A 91 -11.13 -0.88 -2.75
N SER A 92 -10.93 -2.12 -3.23
CA SER A 92 -10.84 -2.46 -4.65
C SER A 92 -11.30 -3.89 -4.93
N THR A 93 -11.69 -4.15 -6.17
CA THR A 93 -12.00 -5.50 -6.67
C THR A 93 -10.79 -6.24 -7.23
N SER A 94 -9.56 -5.72 -7.05
CA SER A 94 -8.32 -6.30 -7.58
C SER A 94 -8.17 -7.80 -7.26
N GLY A 95 -8.40 -8.20 -6.01
CA GLY A 95 -8.35 -9.61 -5.60
C GLY A 95 -9.39 -10.49 -6.28
N ASN A 96 -10.57 -9.97 -6.63
CA ASN A 96 -11.57 -10.70 -7.39
C ASN A 96 -11.12 -10.92 -8.84
N VAL A 97 -10.50 -9.91 -9.47
CA VAL A 97 -9.92 -10.06 -10.81
C VAL A 97 -8.85 -11.14 -10.83
N MET A 98 -7.98 -11.19 -9.83
CA MET A 98 -6.95 -12.25 -9.71
C MET A 98 -7.57 -13.64 -9.58
N ARG A 99 -8.67 -13.81 -8.80
CA ARG A 99 -9.37 -15.10 -8.69
C ARG A 99 -10.02 -15.51 -10.01
N LEU A 100 -10.70 -14.59 -10.68
CA LEU A 100 -11.30 -14.85 -11.99
C LEU A 100 -10.25 -15.22 -13.04
N ALA A 101 -9.06 -14.61 -13.02
CA ALA A 101 -7.96 -14.96 -13.90
C ALA A 101 -7.46 -16.39 -13.65
N ALA A 102 -7.35 -16.81 -12.38
CA ALA A 102 -6.98 -18.18 -12.03
C ALA A 102 -8.05 -19.21 -12.47
N GLU A 103 -9.34 -18.85 -12.33
CA GLU A 103 -10.46 -19.69 -12.80
C GLU A 103 -10.47 -19.82 -14.32
N GLU A 104 -10.29 -18.71 -15.06
CA GLU A 104 -10.27 -18.70 -16.53
C GLU A 104 -9.09 -19.52 -17.12
N LEU A 105 -7.98 -19.57 -16.37
CA LEU A 105 -6.81 -20.39 -16.72
C LEU A 105 -6.91 -21.84 -16.23
N GLU A 106 -8.03 -22.24 -15.63
CA GLU A 106 -8.23 -23.56 -15.00
C GLU A 106 -7.10 -23.93 -14.01
N ALA A 107 -6.57 -22.91 -13.28
CA ALA A 107 -5.39 -23.02 -12.44
C ALA A 107 -5.64 -22.56 -10.99
N SER A 108 -6.87 -22.71 -10.49
CA SER A 108 -7.24 -22.33 -9.13
C SER A 108 -6.50 -23.12 -8.04
N ASP A 109 -5.91 -24.27 -8.38
CA ASP A 109 -5.05 -25.08 -7.53
C ASP A 109 -3.60 -24.59 -7.49
N LEU A 110 -3.16 -23.82 -8.48
CA LEU A 110 -1.82 -23.23 -8.56
C LEU A 110 -1.76 -21.79 -8.08
N VAL A 111 -2.88 -21.08 -8.02
CA VAL A 111 -2.93 -19.64 -7.69
C VAL A 111 -3.61 -19.41 -6.34
N THR A 112 -2.85 -18.93 -5.36
CA THR A 112 -3.38 -18.52 -4.06
C THR A 112 -3.50 -17.01 -4.02
N VAL A 113 -4.73 -16.49 -3.92
CA VAL A 113 -5.01 -15.05 -3.83
C VAL A 113 -5.18 -14.63 -2.37
N VAL A 114 -4.35 -13.75 -1.92
CA VAL A 114 -4.35 -13.18 -0.57
C VAL A 114 -4.93 -11.77 -0.61
N ASP A 115 -6.12 -11.58 -0.05
CA ASP A 115 -6.59 -10.26 0.33
C ASP A 115 -5.75 -9.78 1.53
N SER A 116 -4.96 -8.73 1.34
CA SER A 116 -4.08 -8.22 2.40
C SER A 116 -4.85 -7.61 3.57
N ALA A 117 -6.12 -7.26 3.39
CA ALA A 117 -6.89 -6.41 4.30
C ALA A 117 -6.15 -5.10 4.64
N ASN A 118 -5.34 -4.61 3.71
CA ASN A 118 -4.44 -3.47 3.90
C ASN A 118 -4.29 -2.67 2.61
N LEU A 119 -3.45 -1.65 2.66
CA LEU A 119 -3.02 -0.81 1.53
C LEU A 119 -1.53 -0.47 1.64
N SER A 120 -0.95 0.02 0.55
CA SER A 120 0.40 0.56 0.50
C SER A 120 1.43 -0.43 1.05
N THR A 121 2.48 0.03 1.71
CA THR A 121 3.49 -0.86 2.29
C THR A 121 2.99 -1.74 3.44
N GLY A 122 1.73 -1.61 3.87
CA GLY A 122 1.06 -2.64 4.67
C GLY A 122 0.88 -3.95 3.89
N ILE A 123 0.61 -3.86 2.58
CA ILE A 123 0.69 -4.99 1.64
C ILE A 123 2.15 -5.38 1.44
N GLY A 124 3.03 -4.38 1.19
CA GLY A 124 4.46 -4.59 0.95
C GLY A 124 5.16 -5.39 2.05
N LEU A 125 4.80 -5.18 3.32
CA LEU A 125 5.30 -5.97 4.45
C LEU A 125 4.97 -7.47 4.29
N LEU A 126 3.72 -7.80 3.94
CA LEU A 126 3.29 -9.18 3.72
C LEU A 126 3.94 -9.81 2.49
N VAL A 127 4.08 -9.03 1.42
CA VAL A 127 4.70 -9.45 0.16
C VAL A 127 6.17 -9.82 0.37
N ILE A 128 6.94 -8.99 1.12
CA ILE A 128 8.34 -9.29 1.43
C ILE A 128 8.45 -10.54 2.31
N GLU A 129 7.61 -10.70 3.33
CA GLU A 129 7.61 -11.92 4.14
C GLU A 129 7.35 -13.16 3.28
N ALA A 130 6.36 -13.10 2.39
CA ALA A 130 6.06 -14.19 1.47
C ALA A 130 7.22 -14.50 0.51
N ALA A 131 7.88 -13.48 -0.03
CA ALA A 131 9.03 -13.64 -0.91
C ALA A 131 10.22 -14.32 -0.19
N ILE A 132 10.53 -13.90 1.03
CA ILE A 132 11.56 -14.53 1.87
C ILE A 132 11.25 -16.01 2.15
N MET A 133 9.97 -16.34 2.35
CA MET A 133 9.53 -17.73 2.56
C MET A 133 9.63 -18.55 1.27
N ALA A 134 9.26 -17.97 0.13
CA ALA A 134 9.41 -18.59 -1.18
C ALA A 134 10.88 -18.89 -1.52
N GLU A 135 11.80 -17.96 -1.22
CA GLU A 135 13.25 -18.18 -1.36
C GLU A 135 13.77 -19.35 -0.50
N LYS A 136 13.16 -19.58 0.68
CA LYS A 136 13.46 -20.70 1.56
C LYS A 136 12.82 -22.03 1.10
N GLY A 137 12.12 -22.02 -0.03
CA GLY A 137 11.50 -23.22 -0.62
C GLY A 137 10.18 -23.64 0.01
N GLN A 138 9.51 -22.75 0.76
CA GLN A 138 8.18 -23.06 1.30
C GLN A 138 7.13 -23.10 0.19
N SER A 139 6.11 -23.95 0.35
CA SER A 139 5.00 -24.10 -0.56
C SER A 139 4.03 -22.90 -0.47
N ALA A 140 3.20 -22.71 -1.49
CA ALA A 140 2.17 -21.66 -1.49
C ALA A 140 1.20 -21.80 -0.29
N ALA A 141 0.87 -23.02 0.11
CA ALA A 141 0.00 -23.27 1.26
C ALA A 141 0.66 -22.84 2.60
N GLU A 142 1.94 -23.16 2.81
CA GLU A 142 2.67 -22.74 4.01
C GLU A 142 2.83 -21.20 4.08
N ILE A 143 3.15 -20.58 2.93
CA ILE A 143 3.22 -19.12 2.80
C ILE A 143 1.87 -18.52 3.17
N ALA A 144 0.79 -18.96 2.54
CA ALA A 144 -0.55 -18.42 2.77
C ALA A 144 -0.99 -18.55 4.23
N ALA A 145 -0.73 -19.69 4.87
CA ALA A 145 -1.04 -19.92 6.28
C ALA A 145 -0.28 -18.95 7.20
N THR A 146 1.02 -18.77 6.96
CA THR A 146 1.84 -17.83 7.72
C THR A 146 1.37 -16.39 7.51
N ILE A 147 1.14 -15.98 6.27
CA ILE A 147 0.65 -14.65 5.95
C ILE A 147 -0.72 -14.38 6.60
N ALA A 148 -1.62 -15.37 6.61
CA ALA A 148 -2.91 -15.24 7.29
C ALA A 148 -2.76 -14.92 8.79
N SER A 149 -1.74 -15.51 9.45
CA SER A 149 -1.45 -15.23 10.86
C SER A 149 -0.78 -13.87 11.10
N LEU A 150 -0.05 -13.34 10.10
CA LEU A 150 0.61 -12.04 10.19
C LEU A 150 -0.32 -10.85 9.91
N LYS A 151 -1.31 -11.04 9.05
CA LYS A 151 -2.24 -9.96 8.66
C LYS A 151 -2.80 -9.15 9.82
N PRO A 152 -3.30 -9.74 10.93
CA PRO A 152 -3.83 -8.98 12.06
C PRO A 152 -2.76 -8.14 12.78
N ASN A 153 -1.49 -8.44 12.57
CA ASN A 153 -0.36 -7.77 13.21
C ASN A 153 0.19 -6.60 12.39
N ILE A 154 -0.28 -6.40 11.17
CA ILE A 154 0.10 -5.22 10.39
C ILE A 154 -0.45 -3.97 11.06
N ARG A 155 0.43 -3.00 11.28
CA ARG A 155 0.09 -1.66 11.75
C ARG A 155 0.33 -0.70 10.61
N ALA A 156 -0.76 -0.28 9.98
CA ALA A 156 -0.74 0.68 8.88
C ALA A 156 -1.51 1.94 9.30
N SER A 157 -0.82 3.05 9.34
CA SER A 157 -1.43 4.35 9.58
C SER A 157 -0.66 5.45 8.88
N PHE A 158 -1.32 6.58 8.65
CA PHE A 158 -0.73 7.73 7.99
C PHE A 158 -1.46 9.02 8.37
N VAL A 159 -0.82 10.16 8.14
CA VAL A 159 -1.44 11.48 8.24
C VAL A 159 -1.46 12.13 6.86
N VAL A 160 -2.53 12.86 6.57
CA VAL A 160 -2.73 13.54 5.29
C VAL A 160 -2.65 15.05 5.44
N ASP A 161 -2.11 15.72 4.42
CA ASP A 161 -2.09 17.20 4.39
C ASP A 161 -3.48 17.76 4.11
N THR A 162 -4.22 17.15 3.20
CA THR A 162 -5.58 17.56 2.84
C THR A 162 -6.54 16.39 2.83
N LEU A 163 -7.77 16.64 3.29
CA LEU A 163 -8.87 15.66 3.24
C LEU A 163 -9.51 15.52 1.86
N THR A 164 -9.19 16.42 0.93
CA THR A 164 -9.87 16.52 -0.36
C THR A 164 -9.78 15.23 -1.17
N TYR A 165 -8.60 14.64 -1.24
CA TYR A 165 -8.36 13.42 -2.01
C TYR A 165 -9.09 12.22 -1.40
N LEU A 166 -8.96 12.00 -0.09
CA LEU A 166 -9.67 10.91 0.62
C LEU A 166 -11.18 11.05 0.53
N TYR A 167 -11.70 12.27 0.68
CA TYR A 167 -13.14 12.54 0.58
C TYR A 167 -13.67 12.21 -0.81
N ARG A 168 -13.03 12.75 -1.85
CA ARG A 168 -13.44 12.52 -3.25
C ARG A 168 -13.19 11.08 -3.69
N GLY A 169 -12.15 10.44 -3.15
CA GLY A 169 -11.84 9.04 -3.41
C GLY A 169 -12.87 8.05 -2.85
N GLY A 170 -13.62 8.43 -1.82
CA GLY A 170 -14.73 7.65 -1.27
C GLY A 170 -14.35 6.32 -0.61
N ARG A 171 -13.07 6.09 -0.29
CA ARG A 171 -12.59 4.86 0.37
C ARG A 171 -12.40 5.01 1.88
N CYS A 172 -12.67 6.20 2.44
CA CYS A 172 -12.63 6.46 3.87
C CYS A 172 -13.90 7.18 4.33
N ASN A 173 -14.86 6.45 4.84
CA ASN A 173 -16.16 6.99 5.27
C ASN A 173 -16.05 8.01 6.41
N ALA A 174 -15.08 7.84 7.31
CA ALA A 174 -14.84 8.74 8.44
C ALA A 174 -14.48 10.17 7.99
N VAL A 175 -13.86 10.32 6.82
CA VAL A 175 -13.47 11.62 6.25
C VAL A 175 -14.68 12.41 5.75
N SER A 176 -15.74 11.73 5.32
CA SER A 176 -16.97 12.38 4.84
C SER A 176 -17.62 13.27 5.91
N ALA A 177 -17.54 12.85 7.18
CA ALA A 177 -18.05 13.64 8.31
C ALA A 177 -17.17 14.86 8.65
N MET A 178 -15.91 14.90 8.18
CA MET A 178 -14.94 15.94 8.52
C MET A 178 -14.75 16.97 7.38
N ALA A 179 -15.20 16.67 6.18
CA ALA A 179 -14.95 17.47 4.97
C ALA A 179 -15.60 18.88 4.97
N GLY A 180 -16.39 19.21 5.98
CA GLY A 180 -17.19 20.42 6.02
C GLY A 180 -16.64 21.59 6.82
N GLY A 181 -15.45 21.55 7.45
CA GLY A 181 -15.32 22.67 8.32
C GLY A 181 -14.07 23.10 9.04
N VAL A 182 -12.94 22.46 9.00
CA VAL A 182 -11.80 22.97 9.79
C VAL A 182 -10.51 23.07 8.98
N LEU A 183 -10.09 24.29 8.74
CA LEU A 183 -8.79 24.63 8.15
C LEU A 183 -7.63 24.04 8.99
N ARG A 184 -6.68 23.36 8.32
CA ARG A 184 -5.48 22.79 8.93
C ARG A 184 -5.76 21.65 9.94
N LEU A 185 -6.78 20.85 9.69
CA LEU A 185 -7.01 19.61 10.42
C LEU A 185 -6.41 18.43 9.64
N HIS A 186 -5.50 17.72 10.30
CA HIS A 186 -4.79 16.56 9.73
C HIS A 186 -5.15 15.31 10.54
N PRO A 187 -6.07 14.45 10.07
CA PRO A 187 -6.37 13.22 10.79
C PRO A 187 -5.26 12.17 10.62
N LYS A 188 -5.03 11.40 11.67
CA LYS A 188 -4.39 10.09 11.56
C LYS A 188 -5.44 9.12 11.02
N ILE A 189 -5.15 8.56 9.87
CA ILE A 189 -5.93 7.46 9.31
C ILE A 189 -5.25 6.16 9.73
N VAL A 190 -6.04 5.20 10.16
CA VAL A 190 -5.61 3.83 10.49
C VAL A 190 -6.30 2.86 9.54
N VAL A 191 -5.63 1.74 9.27
CA VAL A 191 -6.23 0.63 8.52
C VAL A 191 -6.49 -0.50 9.49
N GLU A 192 -7.75 -0.80 9.72
CA GLU A 192 -8.20 -1.84 10.63
C GLU A 192 -9.27 -2.69 9.93
N ASN A 193 -9.14 -4.01 10.04
CA ASN A 193 -10.08 -4.97 9.43
C ASN A 193 -10.36 -4.70 7.94
N GLY A 194 -9.35 -4.26 7.21
CA GLY A 194 -9.43 -3.97 5.79
C GLY A 194 -10.03 -2.62 5.42
N ALA A 195 -10.44 -1.79 6.37
CA ALA A 195 -11.04 -0.49 6.12
C ALA A 195 -10.20 0.66 6.71
N MET A 196 -10.34 1.85 6.12
CA MET A 196 -9.72 3.07 6.64
C MET A 196 -10.67 3.78 7.61
N ASP A 197 -10.14 4.17 8.76
CA ASP A 197 -10.85 4.99 9.74
C ASP A 197 -9.97 6.11 10.30
N ALA A 198 -10.58 7.18 10.81
CA ALA A 198 -9.88 8.31 11.41
C ALA A 198 -9.81 8.14 12.93
N SER A 199 -8.59 7.99 13.49
CA SER A 199 -8.40 7.71 14.90
C SER A 199 -8.05 8.94 15.75
N LYS A 200 -7.16 9.81 15.27
CA LYS A 200 -6.70 11.02 15.99
C LYS A 200 -6.67 12.22 15.04
N LYS A 201 -6.84 13.41 15.58
CA LYS A 201 -6.81 14.66 14.80
C LYS A 201 -5.67 15.54 15.30
N TYR A 202 -4.84 16.02 14.36
CA TYR A 202 -3.76 16.96 14.61
C TYR A 202 -4.10 18.31 14.00
N ARG A 203 -3.49 19.36 14.54
CA ARG A 203 -3.59 20.74 14.02
C ARG A 203 -2.21 21.35 13.87
N GLY A 204 -1.99 22.11 12.83
CA GLY A 204 -0.75 22.84 12.61
C GLY A 204 -0.21 22.71 11.20
N LYS A 205 1.09 22.94 11.04
CA LYS A 205 1.78 22.70 9.77
C LYS A 205 2.03 21.21 9.61
N ILE A 206 1.85 20.67 8.41
CA ILE A 206 1.94 19.24 8.13
C ILE A 206 3.26 18.62 8.61
N ASN A 207 4.40 19.28 8.42
CA ASN A 207 5.70 18.76 8.86
C ASN A 207 5.77 18.55 10.38
N SER A 208 5.21 19.48 11.17
CA SER A 208 5.11 19.34 12.63
C SER A 208 4.11 18.26 13.04
N VAL A 209 3.02 18.14 12.29
CA VAL A 209 2.01 17.11 12.49
C VAL A 209 2.59 15.71 12.25
N ILE A 210 3.34 15.52 11.16
CA ILE A 210 4.02 14.25 10.86
C ILE A 210 4.91 13.84 12.04
N MET A 211 5.74 14.73 12.55
CA MET A 211 6.61 14.42 13.69
C MET A 211 5.83 14.10 14.97
N SER A 212 4.73 14.80 15.23
CA SER A 212 3.85 14.50 16.38
C SER A 212 3.21 13.13 16.23
N TYR A 213 2.72 12.80 15.02
CA TYR A 213 2.15 11.52 14.70
C TYR A 213 3.12 10.36 14.92
N VAL A 214 4.36 10.49 14.42
CA VAL A 214 5.37 9.42 14.57
C VAL A 214 5.77 9.24 16.04
N LYS A 215 5.93 10.31 16.79
CA LYS A 215 6.21 10.25 18.25
C LYS A 215 5.06 9.63 19.04
N ASP A 216 3.83 9.91 18.68
CA ASP A 216 2.65 9.29 19.31
C ASP A 216 2.59 7.78 19.12
N MET A 217 3.30 7.23 18.14
CA MET A 217 3.37 5.79 17.87
C MET A 217 4.51 5.10 18.63
N GLU A 218 5.27 5.78 19.47
CA GLU A 218 6.48 5.24 20.10
C GLU A 218 6.23 3.93 20.85
N GLU A 219 5.16 3.83 21.61
CA GLU A 219 4.83 2.60 22.36
C GLU A 219 4.47 1.44 21.42
N ASP A 220 3.74 1.72 20.33
CA ASP A 220 3.43 0.72 19.31
C ASP A 220 4.70 0.28 18.58
N LEU A 221 5.60 1.23 18.25
CA LEU A 221 6.88 0.96 17.61
C LEU A 221 7.80 0.10 18.50
N LYS A 222 7.82 0.32 19.82
CA LYS A 222 8.58 -0.51 20.77
C LYS A 222 8.09 -1.95 20.81
N SER A 223 6.81 -2.20 20.48
CA SER A 223 6.24 -3.55 20.37
C SER A 223 6.37 -4.16 18.98
N ALA A 224 6.96 -3.46 18.02
CA ALA A 224 7.13 -3.93 16.66
C ALA A 224 8.13 -5.10 16.56
N ARG A 225 7.97 -5.91 15.52
CA ARG A 225 9.00 -6.85 15.09
C ARG A 225 10.20 -6.06 14.57
N PRO A 226 11.44 -6.47 14.88
CA PRO A 226 12.64 -5.67 14.62
C PRO A 226 13.10 -5.69 13.16
N GLU A 227 12.59 -6.60 12.34
CA GLU A 227 13.12 -6.84 11.00
C GLU A 227 13.05 -5.57 10.13
N ARG A 228 11.88 -4.91 10.08
CA ARG A 228 11.74 -3.72 9.24
C ARG A 228 10.58 -2.81 9.63
N VAL A 229 10.72 -1.53 9.27
CA VAL A 229 9.67 -0.51 9.29
C VAL A 229 9.70 0.27 7.98
N PHE A 230 8.54 0.64 7.47
CA PHE A 230 8.42 1.50 6.29
C PHE A 230 8.09 2.93 6.67
N ILE A 231 8.76 3.87 6.00
CA ILE A 231 8.34 5.26 5.85
C ILE A 231 7.82 5.38 4.43
N THR A 232 6.50 5.49 4.26
CA THR A 232 5.88 5.65 2.95
C THR A 232 5.26 7.03 2.82
N HIS A 233 5.59 7.76 1.76
CA HIS A 233 5.12 9.13 1.61
C HIS A 233 4.74 9.48 0.17
N SER A 234 3.83 10.43 0.01
CA SER A 234 3.32 10.93 -1.28
C SER A 234 3.92 12.28 -1.68
N GLY A 235 5.23 12.47 -1.43
CA GLY A 235 5.93 13.71 -1.80
C GLY A 235 6.09 14.70 -0.65
N CYS A 236 6.43 14.22 0.54
CA CYS A 236 6.82 15.08 1.66
C CYS A 236 8.20 15.72 1.42
N ASP A 237 8.44 16.85 2.08
CA ASP A 237 9.73 17.51 2.08
C ASP A 237 10.82 16.57 2.59
N ARG A 238 11.98 16.56 1.94
CA ARG A 238 13.10 15.70 2.32
C ARG A 238 13.49 15.87 3.79
N THR A 239 13.53 17.09 4.30
CA THR A 239 13.84 17.39 5.69
C THR A 239 12.88 16.75 6.68
N THR A 240 11.60 16.62 6.33
CA THR A 240 10.59 15.95 7.15
C THR A 240 10.79 14.42 7.14
N VAL A 241 11.04 13.84 5.97
CA VAL A 241 11.31 12.40 5.84
C VAL A 241 12.59 12.02 6.59
N ASP A 242 13.65 12.82 6.47
CA ASP A 242 14.91 12.62 7.19
C ASP A 242 14.74 12.72 8.71
N ALA A 243 13.91 13.65 9.18
CA ALA A 243 13.60 13.77 10.60
C ALA A 243 12.84 12.55 11.14
N VAL A 244 11.89 12.00 10.36
CA VAL A 244 11.18 10.75 10.71
C VAL A 244 12.16 9.59 10.75
N ARG A 245 13.02 9.44 9.73
CA ARG A 245 14.06 8.40 9.69
C ARG A 245 14.97 8.48 10.90
N SER A 246 15.53 9.66 11.19
CA SER A 246 16.42 9.86 12.33
C SER A 246 15.74 9.53 13.67
N TYR A 247 14.46 9.84 13.79
CA TYR A 247 13.69 9.45 14.97
C TYR A 247 13.55 7.93 15.10
N LEU A 248 13.20 7.22 14.03
CA LEU A 248 13.10 5.76 14.03
C LEU A 248 14.45 5.10 14.31
N GLU A 249 15.55 5.63 13.76
CA GLU A 249 16.92 5.19 14.03
C GLU A 249 17.28 5.38 15.52
N SER A 250 16.88 6.49 16.13
CA SER A 250 17.14 6.78 17.53
C SER A 250 16.46 5.83 18.51
N LEU A 251 15.39 5.14 18.08
CA LEU A 251 14.73 4.09 18.88
C LEU A 251 15.59 2.81 18.99
N GLY A 252 16.51 2.57 18.08
CA GLY A 252 17.41 1.41 18.08
C GLY A 252 16.71 0.06 17.96
N ILE A 253 15.52 0.01 17.33
CA ILE A 253 14.67 -1.19 17.28
C ILE A 253 14.84 -1.93 15.97
N PHE A 254 14.84 -1.21 14.83
CA PHE A 254 14.69 -1.79 13.52
C PHE A 254 16.03 -2.10 12.85
N HIS A 255 16.13 -3.28 12.24
CA HIS A 255 17.27 -3.65 11.42
C HIS A 255 17.25 -2.92 10.06
N GLU A 256 16.06 -2.74 9.48
CA GLU A 256 15.87 -2.01 8.22
C GLU A 256 14.80 -0.91 8.40
N ILE A 257 15.14 0.32 8.05
CA ILE A 257 14.20 1.45 7.92
C ILE A 257 14.10 1.75 6.44
N LEU A 258 13.03 1.29 5.81
CA LEU A 258 12.81 1.37 4.38
C LEU A 258 11.97 2.61 4.04
N GLU A 259 12.37 3.34 3.02
CA GLU A 259 11.64 4.50 2.52
C GLU A 259 11.09 4.18 1.13
N THR A 260 9.81 4.43 0.93
CA THR A 260 9.16 4.28 -0.37
C THR A 260 8.26 5.46 -0.71
N ARG A 261 8.03 5.65 -2.01
CA ARG A 261 7.03 6.60 -2.51
C ARG A 261 5.73 5.86 -2.77
N ALA A 262 4.63 6.44 -2.30
CA ALA A 262 3.30 5.97 -2.67
C ALA A 262 3.12 6.05 -4.19
N GLY A 263 2.64 4.97 -4.79
CA GLY A 263 2.31 4.87 -6.21
C GLY A 263 1.17 5.80 -6.62
N GLY A 264 0.84 5.82 -7.89
CA GLY A 264 -0.17 6.72 -8.43
C GLY A 264 -1.57 6.45 -7.89
N VAL A 265 -1.95 5.17 -7.71
CA VAL A 265 -3.27 4.80 -7.15
C VAL A 265 -3.40 5.30 -5.72
N VAL A 266 -2.44 4.99 -4.84
CA VAL A 266 -2.47 5.46 -3.45
C VAL A 266 -2.41 6.99 -3.39
N SER A 267 -1.55 7.61 -4.20
CA SER A 267 -1.44 9.07 -4.33
C SER A 267 -2.74 9.74 -4.78
N SER A 268 -3.50 9.11 -5.68
CA SER A 268 -4.80 9.60 -6.16
C SER A 268 -5.85 9.70 -5.05
N HIS A 269 -5.74 8.87 -4.02
CA HIS A 269 -6.66 8.86 -2.88
C HIS A 269 -6.13 9.58 -1.63
N CYS A 270 -4.83 9.61 -1.41
CA CYS A 270 -4.25 10.24 -0.23
C CYS A 270 -3.79 11.70 -0.46
N GLY A 271 -3.48 12.06 -1.71
CA GLY A 271 -2.99 13.38 -2.07
C GLY A 271 -1.52 13.62 -1.68
N PRO A 272 -0.95 14.76 -2.10
CA PRO A 272 0.42 15.13 -1.77
C PRO A 272 0.59 15.38 -0.28
N GLY A 273 1.83 15.26 0.22
CA GLY A 273 2.18 15.56 1.61
C GLY A 273 1.70 14.53 2.64
N THR A 274 1.18 13.39 2.21
CA THR A 274 0.83 12.26 3.09
C THR A 274 2.08 11.49 3.50
N LEU A 275 2.18 11.12 4.78
CA LEU A 275 3.22 10.21 5.27
C LEU A 275 2.64 9.20 6.24
N GLY A 276 3.03 7.94 6.04
CA GLY A 276 2.72 6.81 6.90
C GLY A 276 3.98 6.12 7.44
N VAL A 277 3.84 5.52 8.62
CA VAL A 277 4.80 4.59 9.20
C VAL A 277 4.10 3.25 9.38
N LEU A 278 4.64 2.20 8.74
CA LEU A 278 3.99 0.90 8.66
C LEU A 278 4.97 -0.19 9.11
N PHE A 279 4.49 -1.11 9.94
CA PHE A 279 5.30 -2.17 10.53
C PHE A 279 4.45 -3.39 10.94
N ILE A 280 5.12 -4.48 11.31
CA ILE A 280 4.48 -5.67 11.89
C ILE A 280 4.65 -5.63 13.41
N ALA A 281 3.57 -5.69 14.17
CA ALA A 281 3.60 -5.85 15.62
C ALA A 281 3.98 -7.29 15.99
N LYS A 282 4.51 -7.48 17.22
CA LYS A 282 4.80 -8.80 17.80
C LYS A 282 3.54 -9.56 18.15
#